data_11678c9a6fba0fce6f16f94a72258ede
#
_entry.id   11678c9a6fba0fce6f16f94a72258ede
#
_cell.length_a   1.000
_cell.length_b   1.000
_cell.length_c   1.000
_cell.angle_alpha   90.00
_cell.angle_beta   90.00
_cell.angle_gamma   90.00
#
_symmetry.space_group_name_H-M   'P 1'
#
loop_
_entity.id
_entity.type
_entity.pdbx_description
1 polymer ?
#
loop_
_entity_poly.entity_id
_entity_poly.type
_entity_poly.pdbx_seq_one_letter_code
_entity_poly.pdbx_strand_id
1 'polypeptide(L)'
;MKKRRKRKSIVDFRASFPDEESAIRYYESVRWANGVVSPFDETSKVYKCKNGKYKCKNTGKYFTYRTGTFFANSKLGMRDWLYAIIMIANRKNAISSYQLADDLDIPQKTAWYMLHRIRTAMAKENNQKLSGEVEIDETFVGGKNINRHKDKKVEKCQGRSYKDKVPVFGAIERGGNLFAKVVPNTQAK
;
A
#
# COMPACT_ATOMS: atom_id res chain seq x y z
N MET A 1 8.47 -27.07 -9.92
CA MET A 1 8.27 -25.72 -10.51
C MET A 1 6.96 -25.12 -10.00
N LYS A 2 7.00 -24.06 -9.17
CA LYS A 2 5.77 -23.33 -8.77
C LYS A 2 5.19 -22.62 -10.00
N LYS A 3 3.94 -22.95 -10.38
CA LYS A 3 3.21 -22.27 -11.46
C LYS A 3 3.22 -20.76 -11.20
N ARG A 4 3.79 -19.99 -12.12
CA ARG A 4 3.79 -18.51 -12.08
C ARG A 4 2.32 -18.04 -12.00
N ARG A 5 1.92 -17.36 -10.92
CA ARG A 5 0.58 -16.76 -10.82
C ARG A 5 0.34 -15.86 -12.01
N LYS A 6 -0.72 -16.14 -12.79
CA LYS A 6 -1.12 -15.31 -13.92
C LYS A 6 -1.51 -13.93 -13.38
N ARG A 7 -0.80 -12.90 -13.82
CA ARG A 7 -1.12 -11.51 -13.44
C ARG A 7 -2.45 -11.13 -14.10
N LYS A 8 -3.36 -10.51 -13.35
CA LYS A 8 -4.60 -9.99 -13.91
C LYS A 8 -4.30 -8.81 -14.82
N SER A 9 -4.77 -8.86 -16.06
CA SER A 9 -4.59 -7.76 -17.02
C SER A 9 -5.56 -6.60 -16.72
N ILE A 10 -5.34 -5.45 -17.36
CA ILE A 10 -6.30 -4.33 -17.32
C ILE A 10 -7.65 -4.75 -17.94
N VAL A 11 -7.63 -5.63 -18.94
CA VAL A 11 -8.85 -6.16 -19.56
C VAL A 11 -9.62 -7.01 -18.55
N ASP A 12 -8.92 -7.89 -17.82
CA ASP A 12 -9.54 -8.68 -16.75
C ASP A 12 -10.11 -7.80 -15.63
N PHE A 13 -9.43 -6.68 -15.32
CA PHE A 13 -9.94 -5.70 -14.36
C PHE A 13 -11.24 -5.05 -14.82
N ARG A 14 -11.28 -4.55 -16.07
CA ARG A 14 -12.47 -3.92 -16.65
C ARG A 14 -13.64 -4.88 -16.72
N ALA A 15 -13.39 -6.13 -17.06
CA ALA A 15 -14.41 -7.18 -17.11
C ALA A 15 -14.94 -7.52 -15.69
N SER A 16 -14.06 -7.54 -14.68
CA SER A 16 -14.44 -7.83 -13.29
C SER A 16 -15.15 -6.66 -12.59
N PHE A 17 -14.80 -5.42 -12.95
CA PHE A 17 -15.32 -4.20 -12.34
C PHE A 17 -15.82 -3.21 -13.42
N PRO A 18 -16.96 -3.49 -14.06
CA PRO A 18 -17.51 -2.61 -15.07
C PRO A 18 -17.96 -1.26 -14.49
N ASP A 19 -18.42 -1.26 -13.25
CA ASP A 19 -18.94 -0.10 -12.54
C ASP A 19 -18.43 -0.01 -11.08
N GLU A 20 -18.73 1.11 -10.42
CA GLU A 20 -18.37 1.36 -9.02
C GLU A 20 -19.06 0.37 -8.07
N GLU A 21 -20.30 0.00 -8.38
CA GLU A 21 -21.07 -0.89 -7.51
C GLU A 21 -20.49 -2.32 -7.47
N SER A 22 -20.00 -2.83 -8.60
CA SER A 22 -19.31 -4.12 -8.68
C SER A 22 -18.02 -4.12 -7.86
N ALA A 23 -17.27 -3.02 -7.89
CA ALA A 23 -16.07 -2.83 -7.09
C ALA A 23 -16.38 -2.78 -5.58
N ILE A 24 -17.44 -2.09 -5.19
CA ILE A 24 -17.92 -2.04 -3.79
C ILE A 24 -18.34 -3.43 -3.33
N ARG A 25 -19.18 -4.14 -4.09
CA ARG A 25 -19.63 -5.49 -3.74
C ARG A 25 -18.47 -6.46 -3.57
N TYR A 26 -17.49 -6.40 -4.47
CA TYR A 26 -16.28 -7.21 -4.34
C TYR A 26 -15.52 -6.89 -3.06
N TYR A 27 -15.29 -5.61 -2.77
CA TYR A 27 -14.57 -5.22 -1.57
C TYR A 27 -15.32 -5.59 -0.28
N GLU A 28 -16.65 -5.42 -0.25
CA GLU A 28 -17.49 -5.86 0.88
C GLU A 28 -17.40 -7.37 1.09
N SER A 29 -17.42 -8.17 0.02
CA SER A 29 -17.30 -9.63 0.11
C SER A 29 -15.94 -10.09 0.66
N VAL A 30 -14.87 -9.36 0.35
CA VAL A 30 -13.54 -9.64 0.90
C VAL A 30 -13.44 -9.18 2.35
N ARG A 31 -13.90 -7.95 2.65
CA ARG A 31 -13.82 -7.37 3.99
C ARG A 31 -14.67 -8.13 5.01
N TRP A 32 -15.81 -8.57 4.59
CA TRP A 32 -16.83 -9.19 5.45
C TRP A 32 -17.16 -10.63 5.04
N ALA A 33 -16.13 -11.41 4.70
CA ALA A 33 -16.29 -12.80 4.29
C ALA A 33 -17.06 -13.65 5.32
N ASN A 34 -16.93 -13.33 6.63
CA ASN A 34 -17.57 -14.01 7.73
C ASN A 34 -18.77 -13.21 8.33
N GLY A 35 -19.32 -12.25 7.56
CA GLY A 35 -20.39 -11.38 8.02
C GLY A 35 -19.92 -9.97 8.36
N VAL A 36 -20.88 -9.02 8.33
CA VAL A 36 -20.58 -7.60 8.53
C VAL A 36 -20.26 -7.32 9.99
N VAL A 37 -19.06 -6.83 10.25
CA VAL A 37 -18.56 -6.47 11.58
C VAL A 37 -18.42 -4.95 11.70
N SER A 38 -18.85 -4.39 12.84
CA SER A 38 -18.72 -2.96 13.11
C SER A 38 -17.27 -2.59 13.45
N PRO A 39 -16.71 -1.52 12.87
CA PRO A 39 -15.38 -1.04 13.25
C PRO A 39 -15.33 -0.36 14.63
N PHE A 40 -16.47 -0.20 15.29
CA PHE A 40 -16.59 0.43 16.61
C PHE A 40 -16.79 -0.59 17.75
N ASP A 41 -17.36 -1.75 17.42
CA ASP A 41 -17.62 -2.83 18.37
C ASP A 41 -17.84 -4.11 17.57
N GLU A 42 -16.88 -5.02 17.66
CA GLU A 42 -16.86 -6.28 16.90
C GLU A 42 -17.96 -7.25 17.34
N THR A 43 -18.42 -7.14 18.59
CA THR A 43 -19.45 -8.02 19.17
C THR A 43 -20.87 -7.56 18.88
N SER A 44 -21.02 -6.32 18.38
CA SER A 44 -22.31 -5.68 18.16
C SER A 44 -23.06 -6.22 16.96
N LYS A 45 -24.36 -6.42 17.10
CA LYS A 45 -25.23 -6.66 15.95
C LYS A 45 -25.25 -5.44 15.02
N VAL A 46 -25.20 -5.71 13.70
CA VAL A 46 -25.17 -4.68 12.66
C VAL A 46 -26.46 -4.73 11.85
N TYR A 47 -27.01 -3.56 11.55
CA TYR A 47 -28.18 -3.39 10.66
C TYR A 47 -27.76 -2.71 9.36
N LYS A 48 -28.20 -3.26 8.22
CA LYS A 48 -28.04 -2.63 6.91
C LYS A 48 -29.16 -1.59 6.71
N CYS A 49 -28.78 -0.37 6.38
CA CYS A 49 -29.69 0.73 6.10
C CYS A 49 -29.96 0.88 4.60
N LYS A 50 -31.09 1.49 4.22
CA LYS A 50 -31.50 1.66 2.79
C LYS A 50 -30.50 2.46 1.92
N ASN A 51 -29.69 3.33 2.53
CA ASN A 51 -28.71 4.19 1.84
C ASN A 51 -27.30 3.57 1.72
N GLY A 52 -27.17 2.25 1.78
CA GLY A 52 -25.89 1.55 1.69
C GLY A 52 -24.98 1.72 2.91
N LYS A 53 -25.48 2.33 4.02
CA LYS A 53 -24.78 2.43 5.29
C LYS A 53 -25.17 1.27 6.22
N TYR A 54 -24.32 1.06 7.19
CA TYR A 54 -24.55 0.09 8.28
C TYR A 54 -24.66 0.82 9.61
N LYS A 55 -25.45 0.31 10.53
CA LYS A 55 -25.61 0.86 11.89
C LYS A 55 -25.19 -0.17 12.91
N CYS A 56 -24.29 0.21 13.80
CA CYS A 56 -23.91 -0.57 14.98
C CYS A 56 -25.00 -0.44 16.06
N LYS A 57 -25.50 -1.55 16.56
CA LYS A 57 -26.57 -1.55 17.58
C LYS A 57 -26.10 -0.91 18.88
N ASN A 58 -24.96 -1.35 19.40
CA ASN A 58 -24.48 -0.97 20.73
C ASN A 58 -24.06 0.50 20.80
N THR A 59 -23.33 0.99 19.75
CA THR A 59 -22.81 2.36 19.75
C THR A 59 -23.75 3.36 19.04
N GLY A 60 -24.78 2.89 18.32
CA GLY A 60 -25.67 3.72 17.52
C GLY A 60 -25.01 4.38 16.30
N LYS A 61 -23.71 4.23 16.13
CA LYS A 61 -22.94 4.89 15.06
C LYS A 61 -23.17 4.25 13.70
N TYR A 62 -23.16 5.10 12.67
CA TYR A 62 -23.23 4.67 11.26
C TYR A 62 -21.83 4.48 10.69
N PHE A 63 -21.69 3.50 9.82
CA PHE A 63 -20.44 3.23 9.09
C PHE A 63 -20.71 2.74 7.67
N THR A 64 -19.69 2.73 6.87
CA THR A 64 -19.70 2.23 5.48
C THR A 64 -18.58 1.22 5.29
N TYR A 65 -18.53 0.62 4.12
CA TYR A 65 -17.42 -0.27 3.74
C TYR A 65 -16.03 0.38 3.82
N ARG A 66 -15.94 1.73 3.85
CA ARG A 66 -14.67 2.48 3.98
C ARG A 66 -14.26 2.77 5.41
N THR A 67 -15.22 2.80 6.34
CA THR A 67 -14.98 3.23 7.73
C THR A 67 -13.98 2.30 8.42
N GLY A 68 -12.96 2.86 9.07
CA GLY A 68 -11.90 2.10 9.75
C GLY A 68 -10.87 1.47 8.82
N THR A 69 -10.88 1.79 7.52
CA THR A 69 -9.90 1.27 6.55
C THR A 69 -9.00 2.38 6.03
N PHE A 70 -7.95 2.00 5.28
CA PHE A 70 -7.10 2.98 4.61
C PHE A 70 -7.80 3.72 3.44
N PHE A 71 -9.02 3.33 3.06
CA PHE A 71 -9.88 4.06 2.12
C PHE A 71 -10.72 5.15 2.79
N ALA A 72 -10.75 5.22 4.13
CA ALA A 72 -11.57 6.19 4.85
C ALA A 72 -11.26 7.63 4.42
N ASN A 73 -12.29 8.48 4.40
CA ASN A 73 -12.20 9.90 4.04
C ASN A 73 -11.69 10.19 2.61
N SER A 74 -11.69 9.18 1.72
CA SER A 74 -11.37 9.39 0.31
C SER A 74 -12.62 9.76 -0.48
N LYS A 75 -12.49 10.75 -1.37
CA LYS A 75 -13.53 11.12 -2.35
C LYS A 75 -13.49 10.23 -3.60
N LEU A 76 -12.37 9.51 -3.83
CA LEU A 76 -12.22 8.62 -4.98
C LEU A 76 -13.09 7.37 -4.85
N GLY A 77 -13.52 6.82 -5.98
CA GLY A 77 -14.28 5.59 -6.07
C GLY A 77 -13.52 4.36 -5.55
N MET A 78 -14.22 3.31 -5.21
CA MET A 78 -13.60 2.02 -4.87
C MET A 78 -12.94 1.40 -6.10
N ARG A 79 -13.53 1.59 -7.26
CA ARG A 79 -12.99 1.13 -8.54
C ARG A 79 -11.61 1.73 -8.82
N ASP A 80 -11.42 3.04 -8.57
CA ASP A 80 -10.13 3.72 -8.75
C ASP A 80 -9.07 3.18 -7.77
N TRP A 81 -9.48 2.93 -6.53
CA TRP A 81 -8.60 2.31 -5.53
C TRP A 81 -8.17 0.89 -5.92
N LEU A 82 -9.10 0.06 -6.37
CA LEU A 82 -8.77 -1.29 -6.83
C LEU A 82 -7.88 -1.27 -8.08
N TYR A 83 -8.11 -0.32 -9.00
CA TYR A 83 -7.24 -0.11 -10.15
C TYR A 83 -5.81 0.22 -9.70
N ALA A 84 -5.64 1.20 -8.83
CA ALA A 84 -4.32 1.59 -8.31
C ALA A 84 -3.60 0.42 -7.63
N ILE A 85 -4.30 -0.38 -6.82
CA ILE A 85 -3.75 -1.56 -6.15
C ILE A 85 -3.27 -2.60 -7.18
N ILE A 86 -4.08 -2.89 -8.20
CA ILE A 86 -3.72 -3.85 -9.25
C ILE A 86 -2.52 -3.34 -10.06
N MET A 87 -2.47 -2.06 -10.37
CA MET A 87 -1.35 -1.46 -11.09
C MET A 87 -0.04 -1.57 -10.30
N ILE A 88 -0.08 -1.34 -8.99
CA ILE A 88 1.09 -1.51 -8.10
C ILE A 88 1.50 -2.99 -8.04
N ALA A 89 0.54 -3.90 -7.85
CA ALA A 89 0.81 -5.33 -7.70
C ALA A 89 1.33 -5.99 -8.98
N ASN A 90 0.91 -5.51 -10.14
CA ASN A 90 1.27 -6.11 -11.43
C ASN A 90 2.57 -5.57 -12.02
N ARG A 91 2.97 -4.36 -11.67
CA ARG A 91 4.19 -3.76 -12.24
C ARG A 91 5.43 -4.26 -11.54
N LYS A 92 6.44 -4.64 -12.33
CA LYS A 92 7.76 -5.00 -11.82
C LYS A 92 8.49 -3.77 -11.28
N ASN A 93 8.29 -2.63 -11.92
CA ASN A 93 8.82 -1.33 -11.50
C ASN A 93 7.72 -0.52 -10.78
N ALA A 94 8.11 0.36 -9.90
CA ALA A 94 7.17 1.27 -9.25
C ALA A 94 6.40 2.13 -10.28
N ILE A 95 5.14 2.43 -9.99
CA ILE A 95 4.36 3.40 -10.75
C ILE A 95 4.62 4.81 -10.22
N SER A 96 4.78 5.78 -11.12
CA SER A 96 4.87 7.19 -10.74
C SER A 96 3.48 7.76 -10.43
N SER A 97 3.45 8.83 -9.61
CA SER A 97 2.18 9.53 -9.34
C SER A 97 1.63 10.27 -10.55
N TYR A 98 2.48 10.70 -11.47
CA TYR A 98 2.06 11.29 -12.73
C TYR A 98 1.33 10.28 -13.60
N GLN A 99 1.92 9.10 -13.79
CA GLN A 99 1.29 8.05 -14.58
C GLN A 99 -0.04 7.56 -13.98
N LEU A 100 -0.12 7.42 -12.65
CA LEU A 100 -1.38 7.06 -12.00
C LEU A 100 -2.43 8.17 -12.14
N ALA A 101 -2.00 9.43 -12.11
CA ALA A 101 -2.86 10.59 -12.33
C ALA A 101 -3.48 10.57 -13.73
N ASP A 102 -2.66 10.35 -14.75
CA ASP A 102 -3.10 10.25 -16.15
C ASP A 102 -4.01 9.02 -16.37
N ASP A 103 -3.67 7.87 -15.79
CA ASP A 103 -4.46 6.63 -15.92
C ASP A 103 -5.87 6.76 -15.31
N LEU A 104 -6.04 7.57 -14.27
CA LEU A 104 -7.29 7.74 -13.51
C LEU A 104 -8.00 9.08 -13.75
N ASP A 105 -7.41 9.96 -14.55
CA ASP A 105 -7.89 11.35 -14.78
C ASP A 105 -8.13 12.11 -13.46
N ILE A 106 -7.11 12.10 -12.58
CA ILE A 106 -7.13 12.78 -11.29
C ILE A 106 -5.91 13.69 -11.11
N PRO A 107 -5.98 14.72 -10.25
CA PRO A 107 -4.81 15.55 -9.95
C PRO A 107 -3.63 14.73 -9.43
N GLN A 108 -2.41 15.02 -9.89
CA GLN A 108 -1.18 14.33 -9.49
C GLN A 108 -1.00 14.26 -7.96
N LYS A 109 -1.35 15.33 -7.24
CA LYS A 109 -1.31 15.37 -5.78
C LYS A 109 -2.22 14.29 -5.14
N THR A 110 -3.38 14.05 -5.73
CA THR A 110 -4.33 13.02 -5.28
C THR A 110 -3.78 11.61 -5.55
N ALA A 111 -3.21 11.38 -6.74
CA ALA A 111 -2.55 10.13 -7.09
C ALA A 111 -1.34 9.84 -6.17
N TRP A 112 -0.52 10.85 -5.89
CA TRP A 112 0.60 10.74 -4.95
C TRP A 112 0.13 10.33 -3.55
N TYR A 113 -0.91 10.97 -3.04
CA TYR A 113 -1.51 10.63 -1.75
C TYR A 113 -2.07 9.22 -1.72
N MET A 114 -2.74 8.79 -2.79
CA MET A 114 -3.23 7.42 -2.95
C MET A 114 -2.10 6.40 -2.87
N LEU A 115 -1.00 6.61 -3.62
CA LEU A 115 0.17 5.74 -3.61
C LEU A 115 0.79 5.64 -2.21
N HIS A 116 0.88 6.75 -1.48
CA HIS A 116 1.40 6.75 -0.11
C HIS A 116 0.53 5.93 0.84
N ARG A 117 -0.79 6.08 0.75
CA ARG A 117 -1.72 5.29 1.60
C ARG A 117 -1.61 3.79 1.33
N ILE A 118 -1.54 3.39 0.06
CA ILE A 118 -1.37 1.97 -0.31
C ILE A 118 -0.04 1.45 0.24
N ARG A 119 1.07 2.17 0.04
CA ARG A 119 2.39 1.77 0.55
C ARG A 119 2.41 1.65 2.07
N THR A 120 1.78 2.59 2.77
CA THR A 120 1.67 2.55 4.24
C THR A 120 0.84 1.36 4.72
N ALA A 121 -0.24 1.01 4.02
CA ALA A 121 -1.03 -0.17 4.33
C ALA A 121 -0.21 -1.46 4.13
N MET A 122 0.52 -1.57 3.02
CA MET A 122 1.41 -2.70 2.75
C MET A 122 2.54 -2.83 3.77
N ALA A 123 3.11 -1.71 4.25
CA ALA A 123 4.21 -1.73 5.21
C ALA A 123 3.79 -2.24 6.61
N LYS A 124 2.54 -2.05 7.01
CA LYS A 124 2.04 -2.52 8.32
C LYS A 124 1.97 -4.04 8.45
N GLU A 125 1.83 -4.74 7.33
CA GLU A 125 1.74 -6.21 7.30
C GLU A 125 3.11 -6.90 7.29
N ASN A 126 4.21 -6.15 7.23
CA ASN A 126 5.57 -6.67 7.01
C ASN A 126 6.28 -7.16 8.29
N ASN A 127 5.55 -7.49 9.36
CA ASN A 127 6.11 -8.03 10.60
C ASN A 127 6.19 -9.56 10.64
N GLN A 128 6.09 -10.22 9.50
CA GLN A 128 6.18 -11.68 9.42
C GLN A 128 7.65 -12.12 9.59
N LYS A 129 7.86 -13.18 10.38
CA LYS A 129 9.17 -13.81 10.50
C LYS A 129 9.56 -14.43 9.16
N LEU A 130 10.78 -14.17 8.72
CA LEU A 130 11.36 -14.80 7.56
C LEU A 130 11.80 -16.23 7.92
N SER A 131 11.70 -17.17 6.97
CA SER A 131 12.06 -18.57 7.15
C SER A 131 12.81 -19.11 5.91
N GLY A 132 13.52 -20.23 6.07
CA GLY A 132 14.27 -20.85 4.98
C GLY A 132 15.52 -20.06 4.56
N GLU A 133 15.81 -19.99 3.27
CA GLU A 133 16.93 -19.21 2.74
C GLU A 133 16.56 -17.74 2.69
N VAL A 134 17.32 -16.92 3.42
CA VAL A 134 17.14 -15.47 3.50
C VAL A 134 18.37 -14.78 2.91
N GLU A 135 18.14 -13.97 1.89
CA GLU A 135 19.16 -13.09 1.29
C GLU A 135 19.07 -11.72 1.97
N ILE A 136 20.23 -11.21 2.41
CA ILE A 136 20.32 -9.94 3.14
C ILE A 136 21.20 -9.00 2.34
N ASP A 137 20.74 -7.74 2.16
CA ASP A 137 21.51 -6.69 1.52
C ASP A 137 21.19 -5.33 2.15
N GLU A 138 22.09 -4.38 1.94
CA GLU A 138 21.99 -3.01 2.43
C GLU A 138 21.99 -2.03 1.27
N THR A 139 21.10 -1.07 1.32
CA THR A 139 21.07 0.00 0.33
C THR A 139 21.10 1.38 0.99
N PHE A 140 21.71 2.35 0.31
CA PHE A 140 21.85 3.72 0.80
C PHE A 140 20.98 4.64 -0.03
N VAL A 141 19.89 5.14 0.57
CA VAL A 141 18.88 5.98 -0.08
C VAL A 141 19.21 7.46 0.17
N GLY A 142 19.39 8.22 -0.91
CA GLY A 142 19.68 9.65 -0.84
C GLY A 142 20.17 10.21 -2.16
N GLY A 143 20.15 11.53 -2.29
CA GLY A 143 20.66 12.24 -3.45
C GLY A 143 22.20 12.18 -3.53
N LYS A 144 22.76 12.42 -4.73
CA LYS A 144 24.21 12.58 -4.90
C LYS A 144 24.67 13.87 -4.23
N ASN A 145 25.71 13.82 -3.41
CA ASN A 145 26.27 14.98 -2.71
C ASN A 145 26.73 16.09 -3.67
N ILE A 146 27.19 15.71 -4.88
CA ILE A 146 27.58 16.67 -5.92
C ILE A 146 26.44 17.61 -6.32
N ASN A 147 25.19 17.14 -6.28
CA ASN A 147 24.00 17.88 -6.68
C ASN A 147 23.45 18.80 -5.56
N ARG A 148 24.07 18.79 -4.38
CA ARG A 148 23.65 19.66 -3.26
C ARG A 148 24.23 21.06 -3.42
N HIS A 149 23.53 22.06 -2.87
CA HIS A 149 24.07 23.41 -2.75
C HIS A 149 25.36 23.39 -1.94
N LYS A 150 26.28 24.36 -2.22
CA LYS A 150 27.62 24.39 -1.65
C LYS A 150 27.61 24.37 -0.12
N ASP A 151 26.68 25.08 0.50
CA ASP A 151 26.45 25.16 1.95
C ASP A 151 25.90 23.87 2.58
N LYS A 152 25.34 22.96 1.78
CA LYS A 152 24.73 21.69 2.21
C LYS A 152 25.56 20.47 1.81
N LYS A 153 26.72 20.68 1.22
CA LYS A 153 27.64 19.57 0.90
C LYS A 153 28.26 19.02 2.16
N VAL A 154 28.28 17.70 2.26
CA VAL A 154 28.94 16.99 3.37
C VAL A 154 30.31 16.56 2.89
N GLU A 155 31.35 16.93 3.64
CA GLU A 155 32.74 16.57 3.30
C GLU A 155 33.01 15.07 3.51
N LYS A 156 33.94 14.54 2.70
CA LYS A 156 34.39 13.14 2.77
C LYS A 156 33.25 12.12 2.66
N CYS A 157 32.24 12.41 1.82
CA CYS A 157 31.14 11.49 1.53
C CYS A 157 31.40 10.68 0.27
N GLN A 158 31.48 9.36 0.42
CA GLN A 158 31.51 8.38 -0.66
C GLN A 158 30.11 7.81 -0.95
N GLY A 159 29.96 7.05 -2.02
CA GLY A 159 28.67 6.52 -2.48
C GLY A 159 27.82 5.76 -1.47
N ARG A 160 28.47 5.10 -0.47
CA ARG A 160 27.82 4.35 0.63
C ARG A 160 27.95 5.04 1.99
N SER A 161 28.04 6.36 2.02
CA SER A 161 28.20 7.10 3.28
C SER A 161 26.86 7.30 3.99
N TYR A 162 26.75 6.87 5.23
CA TYR A 162 25.60 7.15 6.11
C TYR A 162 25.53 8.63 6.56
N LYS A 163 26.57 9.44 6.30
CA LYS A 163 26.59 10.86 6.65
C LYS A 163 25.64 11.69 5.80
N ASP A 164 25.38 11.28 4.57
CA ASP A 164 24.53 12.00 3.63
C ASP A 164 23.39 11.17 3.04
N LYS A 165 23.33 9.89 3.39
CA LYS A 165 22.30 8.95 2.93
C LYS A 165 21.74 8.15 4.08
N VAL A 166 20.52 7.72 3.90
CA VAL A 166 19.80 6.89 4.86
C VAL A 166 20.06 5.42 4.51
N PRO A 167 20.72 4.65 5.37
CA PRO A 167 20.90 3.22 5.14
C PRO A 167 19.60 2.47 5.39
N VAL A 168 19.28 1.58 4.48
CA VAL A 168 18.11 0.68 4.56
C VAL A 168 18.62 -0.74 4.50
N PHE A 169 18.34 -1.49 5.55
CA PHE A 169 18.57 -2.93 5.63
C PHE A 169 17.40 -3.64 4.96
N GLY A 170 17.69 -4.58 4.06
CA GLY A 170 16.72 -5.43 3.37
C GLY A 170 17.04 -6.90 3.61
N ALA A 171 16.01 -7.69 3.89
CA ALA A 171 16.09 -9.14 3.97
C ALA A 171 14.94 -9.74 3.16
N ILE A 172 15.25 -10.65 2.24
CA ILE A 172 14.28 -11.30 1.38
C ILE A 172 14.34 -12.81 1.54
N GLU A 173 13.21 -13.41 1.81
CA GLU A 173 13.04 -14.86 1.78
C GLU A 173 12.91 -15.32 0.33
N ARG A 174 13.68 -16.31 -0.09
CA ARG A 174 13.66 -16.84 -1.45
C ARG A 174 12.30 -17.40 -1.82
N GLY A 175 11.55 -16.62 -2.62
CA GLY A 175 10.16 -16.94 -3.01
C GLY A 175 9.10 -16.63 -1.95
N GLY A 176 9.45 -15.88 -0.92
CA GLY A 176 8.59 -15.48 0.18
C GLY A 176 8.50 -13.97 0.39
N ASN A 177 8.63 -13.56 1.63
CA ASN A 177 8.40 -12.19 2.09
C ASN A 177 9.66 -11.33 2.03
N LEU A 178 9.48 -10.03 1.87
CA LEU A 178 10.51 -9.00 1.99
C LEU A 178 10.35 -8.28 3.32
N PHE A 179 11.42 -8.16 4.08
CA PHE A 179 11.53 -7.27 5.23
C PHE A 179 12.50 -6.12 4.88
N ALA A 180 12.09 -4.88 5.13
CA ALA A 180 12.96 -3.72 4.94
C ALA A 180 12.81 -2.75 6.11
N LYS A 181 13.95 -2.26 6.63
CA LYS A 181 13.97 -1.34 7.76
C LYS A 181 15.05 -0.28 7.58
N VAL A 182 14.71 0.97 7.90
CA VAL A 182 15.70 2.04 8.03
C VAL A 182 16.52 1.80 9.29
N VAL A 183 17.84 1.83 9.14
CA VAL A 183 18.78 1.67 10.25
C VAL A 183 19.65 2.92 10.41
N PRO A 184 20.14 3.23 11.61
CA PRO A 184 20.96 4.44 11.83
C PRO A 184 22.34 4.33 11.19
N ASN A 185 22.91 3.13 11.18
CA ASN A 185 24.18 2.81 10.52
C ASN A 185 24.21 1.31 10.18
N THR A 186 25.25 0.90 9.46
CA THR A 186 25.48 -0.50 9.04
C THR A 186 26.61 -1.17 9.83
N GLN A 187 27.07 -0.56 10.94
CA GLN A 187 28.10 -1.13 11.80
C GLN A 187 27.45 -2.11 12.79
N ALA A 188 28.02 -3.30 12.90
CA ALA A 188 27.68 -4.23 13.96
C ALA A 188 28.10 -3.63 15.31
N LYS A 189 27.20 -3.69 16.28
CA LYS A 189 27.52 -3.39 17.69
C LYS A 189 27.98 -4.64 18.38
#